data_73f648fa59c90ec1d6fcdc8b7f804b25
#
_entry.id   73f648fa59c90ec1d6fcdc8b7f804b25
#
_cell.length_a   1.000
_cell.length_b   1.000
_cell.length_c   1.000
_cell.angle_alpha   90.00
_cell.angle_beta   90.00
_cell.angle_gamma   90.00
#
_symmetry.space_group_name_H-M   'P 1'
#
loop_
_entity.id
_entity.type
_entity.pdbx_description
1 polymer ?
#
loop_
_entity_poly.entity_id
_entity_poly.type
_entity_poly.pdbx_seq_one_letter_code
_entity_poly.pdbx_strand_id
1 'polypeptide(L)'
;AVASTAPPADDSPATNAATAASTPPNSRAFKRQLVALWAIVVLLAGLLIASAWHNTRSPARKITQDDIDAAVLRTLETTTPPSAAARAVESIGPSVVRVVGYGRSKNGKEEVERGIGTGVVIVDKGVILTNLHVVAGSDRIGITFHDGLETTASITGVQPENDLAVLQAHKVPDDLEAATLRSTQNLRPGDHVVAVGFPFGIGPSASAGVVSGLQREFTSPEGKRQLSNLIQFDAAANPGNSGGPLVTLDGEVVGIVTAILNPTQA
;
A
#
# COMPACT_ATOMS: atom_id res chain seq x y z
N ALA A 1 15.36 9.55 -68.11
CA ALA A 1 15.26 10.22 -69.42
C ALA A 1 15.42 11.72 -69.17
N VAL A 2 16.61 12.29 -69.38
CA VAL A 2 17.00 13.03 -70.56
C VAL A 2 16.21 14.35 -70.70
N ALA A 3 16.72 15.53 -70.72
CA ALA A 3 17.92 16.23 -71.14
C ALA A 3 17.63 17.74 -70.92
N SER A 4 18.61 18.53 -70.49
CA SER A 4 19.44 19.43 -71.27
C SER A 4 18.70 20.51 -72.04
N THR A 5 19.01 21.78 -71.72
CA THR A 5 19.64 22.75 -72.65
C THR A 5 19.76 24.14 -71.97
N ALA A 6 20.96 24.73 -72.08
CA ALA A 6 21.32 26.13 -71.97
C ALA A 6 21.50 26.67 -73.41
N PRO A 7 21.97 27.93 -73.67
CA PRO A 7 21.62 29.28 -73.25
C PRO A 7 21.10 30.11 -74.47
N PRO A 8 21.09 31.43 -74.60
CA PRO A 8 22.28 32.28 -74.85
C PRO A 8 22.28 33.66 -74.15
N ALA A 9 23.43 34.28 -74.26
CA ALA A 9 23.82 35.62 -73.90
C ALA A 9 23.17 36.72 -74.74
N ASP A 10 23.09 37.96 -74.26
CA ASP A 10 23.88 39.09 -74.76
C ASP A 10 23.44 40.42 -74.13
N ASP A 11 24.42 41.24 -74.03
CA ASP A 11 24.53 42.71 -74.15
C ASP A 11 24.35 43.61 -72.92
N SER A 12 25.54 44.15 -72.56
CA SER A 12 25.76 45.39 -71.82
C SER A 12 25.22 46.63 -72.52
N PRO A 13 25.06 47.76 -71.81
CA PRO A 13 26.21 48.62 -71.63
C PRO A 13 26.35 49.35 -70.30
N ALA A 14 27.55 49.75 -70.09
CA ALA A 14 28.11 50.53 -68.99
C ALA A 14 27.40 51.85 -68.69
N THR A 15 27.26 52.14 -67.37
CA THR A 15 27.24 53.55 -66.94
C THR A 15 27.89 53.71 -65.61
N ASN A 16 28.79 54.64 -65.52
CA ASN A 16 29.60 55.11 -64.39
C ASN A 16 28.87 55.19 -63.07
N ALA A 17 29.44 54.64 -62.05
CA ALA A 17 29.13 54.98 -60.70
C ALA A 17 30.37 55.39 -59.92
N ALA A 18 30.28 56.53 -59.34
CA ALA A 18 31.30 57.25 -58.59
C ALA A 18 31.80 56.45 -57.43
N THR A 19 33.09 56.47 -57.29
CA THR A 19 33.88 55.94 -56.14
C THR A 19 33.56 56.80 -54.92
N ALA A 20 32.71 56.27 -54.00
CA ALA A 20 32.59 56.80 -52.63
C ALA A 20 33.76 56.28 -51.78
N ALA A 21 34.68 57.16 -51.51
CA ALA A 21 35.77 56.91 -50.58
C ALA A 21 35.22 56.58 -49.14
N SER A 22 35.39 55.37 -48.75
CA SER A 22 35.12 54.97 -47.31
C SER A 22 36.25 55.53 -46.43
N THR A 23 35.92 56.49 -45.60
CA THR A 23 36.77 56.99 -44.51
C THR A 23 37.12 55.85 -43.60
N PRO A 24 38.40 55.65 -43.26
CA PRO A 24 38.79 54.59 -42.31
C PRO A 24 38.18 54.87 -40.96
N PRO A 25 37.69 53.88 -40.22
CA PRO A 25 37.08 54.06 -38.89
C PRO A 25 38.15 54.63 -37.97
N ASN A 26 37.76 55.67 -37.21
CA ASN A 26 38.57 56.40 -36.26
C ASN A 26 39.19 55.40 -35.25
N SER A 27 40.44 55.02 -35.45
CA SER A 27 41.15 53.96 -34.73
C SER A 27 41.20 54.22 -33.19
N ARG A 28 41.01 55.48 -32.80
CA ARG A 28 40.94 55.85 -31.33
C ARG A 28 39.61 55.52 -30.74
N ALA A 29 38.51 55.66 -31.44
CA ALA A 29 37.15 55.29 -30.96
C ALA A 29 36.99 53.77 -30.83
N PHE A 30 37.48 53.01 -31.83
CA PHE A 30 37.45 51.55 -31.82
C PHE A 30 38.30 50.98 -30.66
N LYS A 31 39.50 51.51 -30.42
CA LYS A 31 40.34 51.13 -29.26
C LYS A 31 39.66 51.40 -27.91
N ARG A 32 38.96 52.53 -27.76
CA ARG A 32 38.20 52.86 -26.56
C ARG A 32 37.04 51.93 -26.34
N GLN A 33 36.30 51.56 -27.38
CA GLN A 33 35.21 50.56 -27.28
C GLN A 33 35.73 49.16 -26.92
N LEU A 34 36.88 48.76 -27.49
CA LEU A 34 37.48 47.46 -27.14
C LEU A 34 37.95 47.42 -25.70
N VAL A 35 38.56 48.53 -25.20
CA VAL A 35 38.96 48.60 -23.78
C VAL A 35 37.75 48.58 -22.84
N ALA A 36 36.67 49.29 -23.23
CA ALA A 36 35.42 49.25 -22.44
C ALA A 36 34.79 47.87 -22.41
N LEU A 37 34.80 47.16 -23.53
CA LEU A 37 34.30 45.77 -23.61
C LEU A 37 35.10 44.82 -22.73
N TRP A 38 36.44 44.92 -22.78
CA TRP A 38 37.31 44.12 -21.93
C TRP A 38 37.15 44.45 -20.44
N ALA A 39 36.91 45.71 -20.08
CA ALA A 39 36.63 46.12 -18.72
C ALA A 39 35.32 45.49 -18.19
N ILE A 40 34.25 45.43 -19.03
CA ILE A 40 33.01 44.77 -18.70
C ILE A 40 33.20 43.26 -18.52
N VAL A 41 33.94 42.63 -19.42
CA VAL A 41 34.24 41.18 -19.33
C VAL A 41 35.00 40.83 -18.03
N VAL A 42 35.99 41.64 -17.66
CA VAL A 42 36.75 41.45 -16.42
C VAL A 42 35.89 41.69 -15.20
N LEU A 43 34.98 42.69 -15.23
CA LEU A 43 34.04 42.95 -14.15
C LEU A 43 33.02 41.78 -13.99
N LEU A 44 32.48 41.27 -15.07
CA LEU A 44 31.58 40.09 -15.06
C LEU A 44 32.30 38.84 -14.60
N ALA A 45 33.53 38.60 -15.04
CA ALA A 45 34.33 37.48 -14.58
C ALA A 45 34.63 37.60 -13.07
N GLY A 46 34.96 38.79 -12.59
CA GLY A 46 35.15 39.06 -11.16
C GLY A 46 33.88 38.82 -10.32
N LEU A 47 32.72 39.26 -10.83
CA LEU A 47 31.41 38.99 -10.20
C LEU A 47 31.07 37.49 -10.15
N LEU A 48 31.35 36.78 -11.24
CA LEU A 48 31.15 35.33 -11.30
C LEU A 48 32.06 34.58 -10.30
N ILE A 49 33.34 34.95 -10.25
CA ILE A 49 34.30 34.39 -9.29
C ILE A 49 33.89 34.71 -7.84
N ALA A 50 33.47 35.91 -7.58
CA ALA A 50 32.98 36.32 -6.24
C ALA A 50 31.72 35.58 -5.85
N SER A 51 30.77 35.38 -6.78
CA SER A 51 29.55 34.62 -6.58
C SER A 51 29.87 33.12 -6.35
N ALA A 52 30.76 32.53 -7.16
CA ALA A 52 31.18 31.16 -6.97
C ALA A 52 31.89 30.98 -5.59
N TRP A 53 32.72 31.93 -5.22
CA TRP A 53 33.44 31.89 -3.93
C TRP A 53 32.53 32.10 -2.72
N HIS A 54 31.50 32.93 -2.86
CA HIS A 54 30.45 33.09 -1.87
C HIS A 54 29.62 31.84 -1.69
N ASN A 55 29.25 31.19 -2.82
CA ASN A 55 28.48 29.95 -2.83
C ASN A 55 29.25 28.72 -2.30
N THR A 56 30.57 28.66 -2.56
CA THR A 56 31.44 27.59 -2.01
C THR A 56 31.80 27.79 -0.55
N ARG A 57 31.62 29.00 0.00
CA ARG A 57 31.90 29.33 1.41
C ARG A 57 30.71 29.15 2.35
N SER A 58 29.50 28.81 1.83
CA SER A 58 28.45 28.33 2.70
C SER A 58 28.87 27.01 3.30
N PRO A 59 29.34 26.93 4.55
CA PRO A 59 29.70 25.68 5.15
C PRO A 59 28.47 24.80 5.12
N ALA A 60 28.52 23.65 4.46
CA ALA A 60 27.48 22.66 4.59
C ALA A 60 27.29 22.46 6.11
N ARG A 61 26.15 22.92 6.64
CA ARG A 61 25.83 22.78 8.07
C ARG A 61 25.95 21.30 8.39
N LYS A 62 26.99 20.91 9.13
CA LYS A 62 27.12 19.55 9.61
C LYS A 62 25.96 19.32 10.57
N ILE A 63 25.08 18.42 10.21
CA ILE A 63 24.01 17.97 11.10
C ILE A 63 24.68 17.37 12.32
N THR A 64 24.42 17.95 13.47
CA THR A 64 24.91 17.47 14.77
C THR A 64 23.92 16.50 15.38
N GLN A 65 24.34 15.73 16.38
CA GLN A 65 23.43 14.86 17.13
C GLN A 65 22.31 15.69 17.77
N ASP A 66 22.61 16.88 18.27
CA ASP A 66 21.63 17.79 18.86
C ASP A 66 20.56 18.25 17.84
N ASP A 67 20.96 18.49 16.57
CA ASP A 67 19.99 18.82 15.50
C ASP A 67 19.05 17.64 15.21
N ILE A 68 19.58 16.40 15.26
CA ILE A 68 18.79 15.19 15.07
C ILE A 68 17.82 14.99 16.24
N ASP A 69 18.32 15.11 17.47
CA ASP A 69 17.52 14.95 18.68
C ASP A 69 16.40 16.00 18.76
N ALA A 70 16.72 17.26 18.44
CA ALA A 70 15.73 18.34 18.37
C ALA A 70 14.67 18.09 17.28
N ALA A 71 15.06 17.56 16.12
CA ALA A 71 14.14 17.23 15.04
C ALA A 71 13.23 16.05 15.43
N VAL A 72 13.78 15.02 16.08
CA VAL A 72 13.03 13.86 16.59
C VAL A 72 12.04 14.30 17.67
N LEU A 73 12.48 15.07 18.66
CA LEU A 73 11.60 15.57 19.71
C LEU A 73 10.46 16.41 19.13
N ARG A 74 10.75 17.32 18.21
CA ARG A 74 9.73 18.16 17.56
C ARG A 74 8.73 17.30 16.78
N THR A 75 9.19 16.25 16.09
CA THR A 75 8.30 15.33 15.36
C THR A 75 7.39 14.58 16.31
N LEU A 76 7.92 14.07 17.43
CA LEU A 76 7.14 13.35 18.45
C LEU A 76 6.15 14.27 19.17
N GLU A 77 6.46 15.54 19.36
CA GLU A 77 5.55 16.53 19.95
C GLU A 77 4.42 16.96 19.01
N THR A 78 4.68 16.98 17.69
CA THR A 78 3.72 17.49 16.69
C THR A 78 2.95 16.39 15.98
N THR A 79 3.44 15.15 15.99
CA THR A 79 2.85 14.02 15.26
C THR A 79 2.74 12.81 16.18
N THR A 80 1.53 12.38 16.49
CA THR A 80 1.30 11.09 17.16
C THR A 80 1.46 9.98 16.13
N PRO A 81 2.50 9.14 16.20
CA PRO A 81 2.65 8.02 15.26
C PRO A 81 1.48 7.03 15.45
N PRO A 82 1.03 6.35 14.39
CA PRO A 82 0.03 5.30 14.51
C PRO A 82 0.45 4.25 15.54
N SER A 83 -0.50 3.75 16.31
CA SER A 83 -0.22 2.65 17.25
C SER A 83 0.30 1.41 16.51
N ALA A 84 1.02 0.53 17.20
CA ALA A 84 1.48 -0.72 16.59
C ALA A 84 0.30 -1.56 16.07
N ALA A 85 -0.81 -1.59 16.81
CA ALA A 85 -2.04 -2.25 16.37
C ALA A 85 -2.61 -1.63 15.09
N ALA A 86 -2.61 -0.29 14.96
CA ALA A 86 -3.09 0.38 13.77
C ALA A 86 -2.24 0.02 12.52
N ARG A 87 -0.91 -0.02 12.69
CA ARG A 87 -0.02 -0.46 11.60
C ARG A 87 -0.23 -1.92 11.21
N ALA A 88 -0.46 -2.81 12.20
CA ALA A 88 -0.78 -4.21 11.92
C ALA A 88 -2.08 -4.35 11.10
N VAL A 89 -3.11 -3.56 11.44
CA VAL A 89 -4.38 -3.54 10.70
C VAL A 89 -4.19 -3.00 9.27
N GLU A 90 -3.42 -1.94 9.11
CA GLU A 90 -3.08 -1.38 7.79
C GLU A 90 -2.34 -2.41 6.93
N SER A 91 -1.39 -3.14 7.51
CA SER A 91 -0.62 -4.18 6.82
C SER A 91 -1.47 -5.37 6.38
N ILE A 92 -2.38 -5.88 7.23
CA ILE A 92 -3.19 -7.05 6.92
C ILE A 92 -4.45 -6.72 6.12
N GLY A 93 -4.91 -5.46 6.18
CA GLY A 93 -6.17 -5.01 5.59
C GLY A 93 -6.41 -5.44 4.13
N PRO A 94 -5.43 -5.28 3.21
CA PRO A 94 -5.58 -5.70 1.81
C PRO A 94 -5.87 -7.19 1.63
N SER A 95 -5.45 -8.04 2.58
CA SER A 95 -5.67 -9.48 2.53
C SER A 95 -6.97 -9.93 3.23
N VAL A 96 -7.70 -9.02 3.88
CA VAL A 96 -8.92 -9.38 4.63
C VAL A 96 -10.15 -9.17 3.76
N VAL A 97 -11.01 -10.18 3.70
CA VAL A 97 -12.21 -10.18 2.87
C VAL A 97 -13.46 -10.46 3.69
N ARG A 98 -14.59 -9.87 3.29
CA ARG A 98 -15.90 -10.25 3.81
C ARG A 98 -16.37 -11.50 3.09
N VAL A 99 -16.88 -12.47 3.85
CA VAL A 99 -17.41 -13.73 3.35
C VAL A 99 -18.88 -13.83 3.73
N VAL A 100 -19.74 -14.11 2.76
CA VAL A 100 -21.17 -14.30 2.97
C VAL A 100 -21.63 -15.61 2.33
N GLY A 101 -22.18 -16.49 3.13
CA GLY A 101 -22.86 -17.68 2.68
C GLY A 101 -24.33 -17.40 2.38
N TYR A 102 -24.79 -17.70 1.18
CA TYR A 102 -26.17 -17.55 0.75
C TYR A 102 -26.83 -18.91 0.59
N GLY A 103 -28.10 -18.97 0.91
CA GLY A 103 -28.90 -20.16 0.70
C GLY A 103 -30.36 -19.81 0.46
N ARG A 104 -31.17 -20.80 0.10
CA ARG A 104 -32.58 -20.58 -0.14
C ARG A 104 -33.35 -20.42 1.15
N SER A 105 -34.28 -19.49 1.16
CA SER A 105 -35.25 -19.32 2.24
C SER A 105 -36.10 -20.58 2.42
N LYS A 106 -36.73 -20.75 3.59
CA LYS A 106 -37.63 -21.90 3.87
C LYS A 106 -38.74 -22.08 2.83
N ASN A 107 -39.13 -21.02 2.13
CA ASN A 107 -40.12 -21.02 1.07
C ASN A 107 -39.55 -21.35 -0.32
N GLY A 108 -38.21 -21.51 -0.44
CA GLY A 108 -37.51 -21.84 -1.68
C GLY A 108 -37.48 -20.73 -2.75
N LYS A 109 -38.09 -19.55 -2.46
CA LYS A 109 -38.30 -18.48 -3.45
C LYS A 109 -37.28 -17.36 -3.39
N GLU A 110 -36.63 -17.15 -2.25
CA GLU A 110 -35.71 -16.04 -2.04
C GLU A 110 -34.35 -16.54 -1.56
N GLU A 111 -33.29 -15.91 -2.06
CA GLU A 111 -31.94 -16.09 -1.54
C GLU A 111 -31.80 -15.29 -0.24
N VAL A 112 -31.30 -15.92 0.80
CA VAL A 112 -31.09 -15.29 2.11
C VAL A 112 -29.66 -15.54 2.58
N GLU A 113 -29.10 -14.58 3.30
CA GLU A 113 -27.82 -14.73 3.98
C GLU A 113 -27.97 -15.77 5.11
N ARG A 114 -27.12 -16.78 5.11
CA ARG A 114 -27.09 -17.83 6.13
C ARG A 114 -25.92 -17.69 7.10
N GLY A 115 -24.81 -17.20 6.58
CA GLY A 115 -23.62 -16.95 7.37
C GLY A 115 -22.92 -15.69 6.91
N ILE A 116 -22.46 -14.89 7.85
CA ILE A 116 -21.63 -13.73 7.63
C ILE A 116 -20.37 -13.90 8.44
N GLY A 117 -19.23 -13.74 7.80
CA GLY A 117 -17.93 -13.86 8.43
C GLY A 117 -16.86 -13.13 7.66
N THR A 118 -15.66 -13.45 8.02
CA THR A 118 -14.43 -12.90 7.45
C THR A 118 -13.64 -14.02 6.81
N GLY A 119 -12.76 -13.68 5.88
CA GLY A 119 -11.74 -14.57 5.34
C GLY A 119 -10.41 -13.84 5.23
N VAL A 120 -9.35 -14.59 5.07
CA VAL A 120 -8.02 -14.06 4.81
C VAL A 120 -7.43 -14.68 3.56
N VAL A 121 -6.97 -13.83 2.65
CA VAL A 121 -6.28 -14.25 1.42
C VAL A 121 -4.90 -14.79 1.79
N ILE A 122 -4.62 -16.04 1.45
CA ILE A 122 -3.32 -16.68 1.73
C ILE A 122 -2.47 -16.92 0.48
N VAL A 123 -3.07 -16.73 -0.70
CA VAL A 123 -2.38 -16.74 -1.99
C VAL A 123 -2.99 -15.66 -2.86
N ASP A 124 -2.17 -14.89 -3.54
CA ASP A 124 -2.52 -13.78 -4.45
C ASP A 124 -3.44 -14.17 -5.62
N LYS A 125 -3.60 -15.48 -5.87
CA LYS A 125 -4.55 -16.03 -6.84
C LYS A 125 -5.96 -16.21 -6.28
N GLY A 126 -6.27 -15.64 -5.12
CA GLY A 126 -7.60 -15.67 -4.52
C GLY A 126 -7.91 -16.93 -3.72
N VAL A 127 -6.89 -17.60 -3.17
CA VAL A 127 -7.10 -18.65 -2.17
C VAL A 127 -7.33 -17.99 -0.82
N ILE A 128 -8.47 -18.30 -0.20
CA ILE A 128 -8.95 -17.65 1.02
C ILE A 128 -9.18 -18.71 2.10
N LEU A 129 -8.69 -18.46 3.32
CA LEU A 129 -9.07 -19.20 4.51
C LEU A 129 -10.24 -18.51 5.21
N THR A 130 -11.19 -19.30 5.69
CA THR A 130 -12.31 -18.86 6.52
C THR A 130 -12.74 -20.01 7.43
N ASN A 131 -13.74 -19.80 8.29
CA ASN A 131 -14.34 -20.90 9.05
C ASN A 131 -15.36 -21.68 8.20
N LEU A 132 -15.41 -22.98 8.47
CA LEU A 132 -16.35 -23.86 7.81
C LEU A 132 -17.80 -23.49 8.16
N HIS A 133 -18.09 -23.12 9.41
CA HIS A 133 -19.45 -22.77 9.83
C HIS A 133 -20.00 -21.50 9.14
N VAL A 134 -19.13 -20.62 8.62
CA VAL A 134 -19.54 -19.42 7.86
C VAL A 134 -20.13 -19.80 6.50
N VAL A 135 -19.60 -20.86 5.87
CA VAL A 135 -19.95 -21.24 4.50
C VAL A 135 -20.71 -22.57 4.40
N ALA A 136 -20.84 -23.29 5.51
CA ALA A 136 -21.48 -24.61 5.53
C ALA A 136 -22.96 -24.53 5.12
N GLY A 137 -23.36 -25.39 4.19
CA GLY A 137 -24.73 -25.46 3.69
C GLY A 137 -25.18 -24.27 2.86
N SER A 138 -24.25 -23.45 2.38
CA SER A 138 -24.54 -22.36 1.45
C SER A 138 -24.63 -22.89 0.02
N ASP A 139 -25.61 -22.39 -0.74
CA ASP A 139 -25.76 -22.68 -2.17
C ASP A 139 -24.79 -21.81 -3.01
N ARG A 140 -24.44 -20.63 -2.48
CA ARG A 140 -23.52 -19.67 -3.11
C ARG A 140 -22.71 -18.96 -2.02
N ILE A 141 -21.45 -18.68 -2.29
CA ILE A 141 -20.56 -17.93 -1.40
C ILE A 141 -20.15 -16.63 -2.10
N GLY A 142 -20.44 -15.49 -1.46
CA GLY A 142 -20.03 -14.17 -1.89
C GLY A 142 -18.77 -13.72 -1.15
N ILE A 143 -17.89 -13.07 -1.87
CA ILE A 143 -16.66 -12.46 -1.36
C ILE A 143 -16.67 -10.99 -1.73
N THR A 144 -16.33 -10.13 -0.77
CA THR A 144 -16.03 -8.71 -1.03
C THR A 144 -14.60 -8.45 -0.59
N PHE A 145 -13.75 -8.03 -1.51
CA PHE A 145 -12.36 -7.68 -1.27
C PHE A 145 -12.22 -6.29 -0.65
N HIS A 146 -11.02 -5.96 -0.20
CA HIS A 146 -10.72 -4.68 0.44
C HIS A 146 -10.99 -3.46 -0.46
N ASP A 147 -10.74 -3.58 -1.77
CA ASP A 147 -11.01 -2.56 -2.79
C ASP A 147 -12.50 -2.42 -3.16
N GLY A 148 -13.37 -3.27 -2.58
CA GLY A 148 -14.80 -3.32 -2.86
C GLY A 148 -15.18 -4.23 -4.02
N LEU A 149 -14.23 -4.93 -4.67
CA LEU A 149 -14.55 -5.93 -5.69
C LEU A 149 -15.40 -7.06 -5.10
N GLU A 150 -16.57 -7.28 -5.66
CA GLU A 150 -17.46 -8.38 -5.30
C GLU A 150 -17.33 -9.53 -6.30
N THR A 151 -17.26 -10.74 -5.77
CA THR A 151 -17.21 -11.97 -6.57
C THR A 151 -17.85 -13.12 -5.82
N THR A 152 -17.90 -14.29 -6.45
CA THR A 152 -18.26 -15.54 -5.82
C THR A 152 -17.03 -16.43 -5.63
N ALA A 153 -17.16 -17.43 -4.75
CA ALA A 153 -16.09 -18.39 -4.50
C ALA A 153 -16.64 -19.82 -4.45
N SER A 154 -15.75 -20.78 -4.71
CA SER A 154 -15.99 -22.21 -4.54
C SER A 154 -15.19 -22.75 -3.36
N ILE A 155 -15.75 -23.71 -2.61
CA ILE A 155 -15.01 -24.43 -1.58
C ILE A 155 -14.08 -25.44 -2.29
N THR A 156 -12.77 -25.34 -2.01
CA THR A 156 -11.74 -26.23 -2.56
C THR A 156 -11.20 -27.22 -1.53
N GLY A 157 -11.40 -26.92 -0.24
CA GLY A 157 -11.00 -27.80 0.85
C GLY A 157 -11.75 -27.48 2.13
N VAL A 158 -11.91 -28.48 2.97
CA VAL A 158 -12.51 -28.33 4.32
C VAL A 158 -11.74 -29.14 5.32
N GLN A 159 -11.66 -28.63 6.54
CA GLN A 159 -11.10 -29.31 7.69
C GLN A 159 -12.08 -29.17 8.87
N PRO A 160 -13.08 -30.04 8.96
CA PRO A 160 -14.18 -29.93 9.91
C PRO A 160 -13.72 -29.95 11.39
N GLU A 161 -12.67 -30.72 11.69
CA GLU A 161 -12.07 -30.85 13.02
C GLU A 161 -11.46 -29.55 13.54
N ASN A 162 -11.09 -28.63 12.66
CA ASN A 162 -10.57 -27.31 13.00
C ASN A 162 -11.52 -26.17 12.62
N ASP A 163 -12.73 -26.52 12.15
CA ASP A 163 -13.73 -25.56 11.65
C ASP A 163 -13.17 -24.64 10.54
N LEU A 164 -12.33 -25.17 9.65
CA LEU A 164 -11.70 -24.44 8.57
C LEU A 164 -12.27 -24.81 7.20
N ALA A 165 -12.35 -23.82 6.32
CA ALA A 165 -12.64 -23.96 4.91
C ALA A 165 -11.65 -23.16 4.06
N VAL A 166 -11.26 -23.74 2.93
CA VAL A 166 -10.46 -23.09 1.89
C VAL A 166 -11.37 -22.76 0.73
N LEU A 167 -11.36 -21.50 0.33
CA LEU A 167 -12.15 -21.01 -0.80
C LEU A 167 -11.23 -20.60 -1.94
N GLN A 168 -11.73 -20.72 -3.17
CA GLN A 168 -11.13 -20.14 -4.37
C GLN A 168 -12.09 -19.07 -4.91
N ALA A 169 -11.68 -17.83 -4.89
CA ALA A 169 -12.41 -16.74 -5.52
C ALA A 169 -12.39 -16.87 -7.05
N HIS A 170 -13.51 -16.56 -7.72
CA HIS A 170 -13.62 -16.68 -9.18
C HIS A 170 -13.06 -15.47 -9.91
N LYS A 171 -13.00 -14.31 -9.25
CA LYS A 171 -12.32 -13.09 -9.71
C LYS A 171 -11.52 -12.52 -8.57
N VAL A 172 -10.41 -11.88 -8.87
CA VAL A 172 -9.51 -11.26 -7.90
C VAL A 172 -9.13 -9.86 -8.39
N PRO A 173 -8.82 -8.91 -7.47
CA PRO A 173 -8.17 -7.66 -7.83
C PRO A 173 -6.81 -7.89 -8.50
N ASP A 174 -6.39 -6.96 -9.37
CA ASP A 174 -5.10 -7.07 -10.09
C ASP A 174 -3.90 -6.95 -9.13
N ASP A 175 -4.08 -6.24 -8.02
CA ASP A 175 -3.09 -5.96 -6.98
C ASP A 175 -3.38 -6.69 -5.67
N LEU A 176 -4.02 -7.87 -5.75
CA LEU A 176 -4.38 -8.66 -4.57
C LEU A 176 -3.14 -9.08 -3.78
N GLU A 177 -3.08 -8.69 -2.52
CA GLU A 177 -2.02 -9.05 -1.60
C GLU A 177 -2.42 -10.27 -0.74
N ALA A 178 -1.51 -11.24 -0.65
CA ALA A 178 -1.67 -12.38 0.25
C ALA A 178 -1.08 -12.08 1.62
N ALA A 179 -1.77 -12.51 2.67
CA ALA A 179 -1.31 -12.39 4.05
C ALA A 179 -0.03 -13.20 4.31
N THR A 180 0.87 -12.64 5.09
CA THR A 180 2.03 -13.38 5.60
C THR A 180 1.60 -14.25 6.78
N LEU A 181 1.82 -15.57 6.67
CA LEU A 181 1.57 -16.53 7.74
C LEU A 181 2.83 -16.69 8.60
N ARG A 182 2.66 -16.75 9.92
CA ARG A 182 3.75 -16.93 10.88
C ARG A 182 3.56 -18.18 11.71
N SER A 183 4.68 -18.87 12.00
CA SER A 183 4.69 -19.97 12.95
C SER A 183 4.38 -19.51 14.38
N THR A 184 3.57 -20.29 15.08
CA THR A 184 3.19 -20.04 16.49
C THR A 184 4.21 -20.56 17.50
N GLN A 185 5.34 -21.16 17.06
CA GLN A 185 6.33 -21.77 17.95
C GLN A 185 6.93 -20.79 18.99
N ASN A 186 7.06 -19.53 18.61
CA ASN A 186 7.60 -18.48 19.48
C ASN A 186 6.52 -17.61 20.13
N LEU A 187 5.25 -17.91 19.89
CA LEU A 187 4.13 -17.18 20.47
C LEU A 187 4.00 -17.53 21.95
N ARG A 188 3.77 -16.53 22.81
CA ARG A 188 3.70 -16.68 24.27
C ARG A 188 2.49 -15.97 24.84
N PRO A 189 1.92 -16.43 25.97
CA PRO A 189 0.97 -15.63 26.72
C PRO A 189 1.56 -14.26 27.08
N GLY A 190 0.77 -13.21 26.87
CA GLY A 190 1.18 -11.81 27.01
C GLY A 190 1.61 -11.14 25.70
N ASP A 191 1.89 -11.88 24.62
CA ASP A 191 2.18 -11.28 23.31
C ASP A 191 0.95 -10.56 22.79
N HIS A 192 1.16 -9.34 22.25
CA HIS A 192 0.10 -8.56 21.65
C HIS A 192 -0.38 -9.17 20.35
N VAL A 193 -1.69 -9.20 20.18
CA VAL A 193 -2.35 -9.66 18.97
C VAL A 193 -3.51 -8.73 18.59
N VAL A 194 -3.88 -8.74 17.32
CA VAL A 194 -5.02 -7.98 16.78
C VAL A 194 -5.91 -8.94 16.02
N ALA A 195 -7.18 -8.98 16.38
CA ALA A 195 -8.22 -9.67 15.60
C ALA A 195 -8.82 -8.69 14.60
N VAL A 196 -8.88 -9.08 13.32
CA VAL A 196 -9.42 -8.24 12.23
C VAL A 196 -10.56 -8.98 11.55
N GLY A 197 -11.65 -8.25 11.25
CA GLY A 197 -12.80 -8.87 10.61
C GLY A 197 -13.91 -7.89 10.28
N PHE A 198 -15.07 -8.46 9.91
CA PHE A 198 -16.28 -7.73 9.54
C PHE A 198 -17.41 -8.01 10.54
N PRO A 199 -17.33 -7.53 11.79
CA PRO A 199 -18.38 -7.73 12.77
C PRO A 199 -19.69 -7.19 12.25
N PHE A 200 -20.75 -8.01 12.31
CA PHE A 200 -22.08 -7.68 11.79
C PHE A 200 -22.11 -7.32 10.30
N GLY A 201 -21.08 -7.75 9.52
CA GLY A 201 -20.93 -7.40 8.11
C GLY A 201 -20.47 -5.96 7.86
N ILE A 202 -20.07 -5.24 8.90
CA ILE A 202 -19.59 -3.86 8.85
C ILE A 202 -18.07 -3.86 9.09
N GLY A 203 -17.36 -3.10 8.36
CA GLY A 203 -15.92 -3.00 8.59
C GLY A 203 -15.09 -2.88 7.32
N PRO A 204 -13.79 -3.18 7.37
CA PRO A 204 -13.13 -3.97 8.42
C PRO A 204 -13.05 -3.27 9.78
N SER A 205 -13.13 -4.07 10.86
CA SER A 205 -12.98 -3.64 12.23
C SER A 205 -11.84 -4.41 12.88
N ALA A 206 -11.18 -3.81 13.85
CA ALA A 206 -10.06 -4.40 14.55
C ALA A 206 -10.20 -4.28 16.06
N SER A 207 -9.77 -5.30 16.78
CA SER A 207 -9.64 -5.27 18.24
C SER A 207 -8.28 -5.80 18.65
N ALA A 208 -7.57 -5.05 19.49
CA ALA A 208 -6.29 -5.41 20.02
C ALA A 208 -6.45 -6.06 21.41
N GLY A 209 -5.60 -7.01 21.70
CA GLY A 209 -5.52 -7.70 22.97
C GLY A 209 -4.19 -8.44 23.11
N VAL A 210 -4.16 -9.43 24.00
CA VAL A 210 -3.01 -10.28 24.23
C VAL A 210 -3.38 -11.75 24.15
N VAL A 211 -2.42 -12.58 23.83
CA VAL A 211 -2.53 -14.04 23.98
C VAL A 211 -2.68 -14.37 25.46
N SER A 212 -3.79 -14.99 25.84
CA SER A 212 -4.06 -15.43 27.21
C SER A 212 -3.61 -16.87 27.46
N GLY A 213 -3.50 -17.67 26.40
CA GLY A 213 -3.05 -19.05 26.49
C GLY A 213 -2.90 -19.72 25.14
N LEU A 214 -2.16 -20.82 25.14
CA LEU A 214 -1.90 -21.62 23.95
C LEU A 214 -2.34 -23.07 24.19
N GLN A 215 -2.48 -23.82 23.08
CA GLN A 215 -2.85 -25.25 23.13
C GLN A 215 -4.15 -25.49 23.92
N ARG A 216 -5.12 -24.59 23.81
CA ARG A 216 -6.41 -24.72 24.48
C ARG A 216 -7.33 -25.67 23.73
N GLU A 217 -8.23 -26.28 24.47
CA GLU A 217 -9.33 -27.09 23.92
C GLU A 217 -10.64 -26.38 24.20
N PHE A 218 -11.55 -26.45 23.25
CA PHE A 218 -12.90 -25.92 23.37
C PHE A 218 -13.89 -27.01 22.95
N THR A 219 -14.85 -27.28 23.80
CA THR A 219 -16.00 -28.13 23.48
C THR A 219 -17.23 -27.24 23.39
N SER A 220 -17.97 -27.33 22.29
CA SER A 220 -19.19 -26.55 22.15
C SER A 220 -20.19 -26.93 23.23
N PRO A 221 -21.04 -25.99 23.69
CA PRO A 221 -22.04 -26.27 24.76
C PRO A 221 -22.96 -27.45 24.43
N GLU A 222 -23.15 -27.74 23.17
CA GLU A 222 -23.96 -28.87 22.67
C GLU A 222 -23.17 -30.19 22.62
N GLY A 223 -21.88 -30.19 23.00
CA GLY A 223 -20.99 -31.35 22.96
C GLY A 223 -20.66 -31.91 21.59
N LYS A 224 -21.11 -31.21 20.52
CA LYS A 224 -21.01 -31.70 19.13
C LYS A 224 -19.71 -31.37 18.42
N ARG A 225 -18.96 -30.39 18.91
CA ARG A 225 -17.69 -29.96 18.34
C ARG A 225 -16.63 -29.87 19.42
N GLN A 226 -15.51 -30.47 19.18
CA GLN A 226 -14.30 -30.34 19.98
C GLN A 226 -13.22 -29.74 19.08
N LEU A 227 -12.75 -28.55 19.42
CA LEU A 227 -11.63 -27.88 18.79
C LEU A 227 -10.42 -27.98 19.70
N SER A 228 -9.26 -28.26 19.16
CA SER A 228 -8.02 -28.40 19.91
C SER A 228 -6.93 -27.47 19.34
N ASN A 229 -5.84 -27.34 20.09
CA ASN A 229 -4.70 -26.52 19.70
C ASN A 229 -5.06 -25.03 19.45
N LEU A 230 -5.99 -24.50 20.25
CA LEU A 230 -6.45 -23.14 20.08
C LEU A 230 -5.54 -22.12 20.77
N ILE A 231 -5.46 -20.93 20.17
CA ILE A 231 -4.89 -19.73 20.79
C ILE A 231 -6.03 -19.02 21.50
N GLN A 232 -5.92 -18.88 22.82
CA GLN A 232 -6.82 -18.06 23.62
C GLN A 232 -6.29 -16.64 23.68
N PHE A 233 -7.15 -15.66 23.45
CA PHE A 233 -6.81 -14.23 23.50
C PHE A 233 -7.99 -13.43 24.09
N ASP A 234 -7.75 -12.19 24.51
CA ASP A 234 -8.71 -11.33 25.20
C ASP A 234 -9.21 -10.14 24.34
N ALA A 235 -8.77 -10.05 23.10
CA ALA A 235 -9.33 -9.05 22.18
C ALA A 235 -10.83 -9.30 21.95
N ALA A 236 -11.61 -8.24 21.81
CA ALA A 236 -13.04 -8.34 21.55
C ALA A 236 -13.31 -9.07 20.21
N ALA A 237 -14.03 -10.17 20.29
CA ALA A 237 -14.48 -10.93 19.13
C ALA A 237 -16.02 -10.93 19.10
N ASN A 238 -16.61 -10.50 17.98
CA ASN A 238 -18.05 -10.43 17.77
C ASN A 238 -18.46 -11.33 16.60
N PRO A 239 -19.74 -11.69 16.48
CA PRO A 239 -20.26 -12.36 15.29
C PRO A 239 -19.87 -11.59 14.01
N GLY A 240 -19.25 -12.30 13.06
CA GLY A 240 -18.67 -11.70 11.84
C GLY A 240 -17.14 -11.62 11.86
N ASN A 241 -16.48 -11.70 13.03
CA ASN A 241 -15.03 -11.89 13.11
C ASN A 241 -14.59 -13.32 12.79
N SER A 242 -15.51 -14.29 12.87
CA SER A 242 -15.25 -15.69 12.52
C SER A 242 -14.67 -15.80 11.11
N GLY A 243 -13.57 -16.55 10.98
CA GLY A 243 -12.81 -16.69 9.73
C GLY A 243 -11.78 -15.60 9.48
N GLY A 244 -11.78 -14.52 10.28
CA GLY A 244 -10.82 -13.44 10.19
C GLY A 244 -9.45 -13.81 10.80
N PRO A 245 -8.39 -13.10 10.41
CA PRO A 245 -7.06 -13.34 10.93
C PRO A 245 -6.90 -12.80 12.35
N LEU A 246 -6.16 -13.56 13.17
CA LEU A 246 -5.50 -13.09 14.37
C LEU A 246 -4.05 -12.79 13.99
N VAL A 247 -3.62 -11.56 14.13
CA VAL A 247 -2.28 -11.12 13.68
C VAL A 247 -1.41 -10.60 14.82
N THR A 248 -0.09 -10.68 14.63
CA THR A 248 0.89 -10.00 15.48
C THR A 248 0.87 -8.48 15.22
N LEU A 249 1.62 -7.70 16.02
CA LEU A 249 1.78 -6.25 15.77
C LEU A 249 2.55 -5.93 14.47
N ASP A 250 3.17 -6.93 13.85
CA ASP A 250 3.82 -6.82 12.54
C ASP A 250 2.86 -7.14 11.38
N GLY A 251 1.59 -7.49 11.67
CA GLY A 251 0.57 -7.83 10.68
C GLY A 251 0.65 -9.28 10.18
N GLU A 252 1.46 -10.14 10.80
CA GLU A 252 1.60 -11.54 10.41
C GLU A 252 0.54 -12.42 11.06
N VAL A 253 -0.11 -13.29 10.29
CA VAL A 253 -1.20 -14.16 10.74
C VAL A 253 -0.66 -15.31 11.58
N VAL A 254 -1.14 -15.44 12.82
CA VAL A 254 -0.82 -16.52 13.75
C VAL A 254 -2.01 -17.45 14.00
N GLY A 255 -3.20 -17.08 13.54
CA GLY A 255 -4.41 -17.90 13.71
C GLY A 255 -5.61 -17.35 12.97
N ILE A 256 -6.68 -18.15 12.96
CA ILE A 256 -7.99 -17.77 12.43
C ILE A 256 -8.98 -17.74 13.60
N VAL A 257 -9.71 -16.63 13.71
CA VAL A 257 -10.73 -16.45 14.77
C VAL A 257 -11.89 -17.40 14.51
N THR A 258 -12.25 -18.26 15.47
CA THR A 258 -13.26 -19.29 15.24
C THR A 258 -14.35 -19.39 16.31
N ALA A 259 -14.03 -19.19 17.58
CA ALA A 259 -14.97 -19.39 18.67
C ALA A 259 -14.92 -18.24 19.68
N ILE A 260 -16.05 -17.99 20.31
CA ILE A 260 -16.18 -17.00 21.39
C ILE A 260 -16.52 -17.78 22.67
N LEU A 261 -15.68 -17.62 23.68
CA LEU A 261 -15.98 -18.06 25.03
C LEU A 261 -16.83 -16.97 25.69
N ASN A 262 -18.14 -17.20 25.80
CA ASN A 262 -19.00 -16.29 26.53
C ASN A 262 -19.38 -16.92 27.90
N PRO A 263 -18.72 -16.54 29.01
CA PRO A 263 -18.97 -17.12 30.32
C PRO A 263 -20.34 -16.71 30.91
N THR A 264 -21.05 -15.76 30.27
CA THR A 264 -22.36 -15.29 30.74
C THR A 264 -23.54 -16.02 30.10
N GLN A 265 -23.31 -17.01 29.28
CA GLN A 265 -24.37 -17.93 28.76
C GLN A 265 -24.46 -19.21 29.61
N ALA A 266 -24.02 -19.15 30.86
CA ALA A 266 -24.29 -20.23 31.83
C ALA A 266 -25.61 -19.96 32.57
#